data_b3125d6013ef194dbb1b12ac3a6ec5cf
#
_entry.id   b3125d6013ef194dbb1b12ac3a6ec5cf
#
_cell.length_a   1.000
_cell.length_b   1.000
_cell.length_c   1.000
_cell.angle_alpha   90.00
_cell.angle_beta   90.00
_cell.angle_gamma   90.00
#
_symmetry.space_group_name_H-M   'P 1'
#
loop_
_entity.id
_entity.type
_entity.pdbx_description
1 polymer ?
#
loop_
_entity_poly.entity_id
_entity_poly.type
_entity_poly.pdbx_seq_one_letter_code
_entity_poly.pdbx_strand_id
1 'polypeptide(L)'
;HDLCRRQRQMCIRDRDGSFSFENYERMMKSKAYIRIFITTFKISILTTIICAAIGYPLAYFMSQLSRKWANICMIGVLIPFWTSLLVRTYAWLVLLQKKGLLNNMAIEMGLITEPIKIVHNTTGTLIGMVHIMLPFLILPLYANMRSIDKDTLKAASSLGATPTRAFWTVFFPLSLPGLLAGLLIVFVLCLGFYVTPAILGGGRVIMAAMKISSNIELYFSWGAASALGVVLLVVTGIILFIASKLVSMDQLGNR
;
A
#
# COMPACT_ATOMS: atom_id res chain seq x y z
N HIS A 1 -3.50 -36.59 -23.82
CA HIS A 1 -2.65 -37.53 -23.07
C HIS A 1 -1.30 -36.95 -22.67
N ASP A 2 -0.65 -36.12 -23.48
CA ASP A 2 0.65 -35.51 -23.16
C ASP A 2 0.58 -34.37 -22.12
N LEU A 3 -0.52 -33.63 -22.08
CA LEU A 3 -0.75 -32.60 -21.05
C LEU A 3 -0.88 -33.22 -19.65
N CYS A 4 -1.59 -34.34 -19.51
CA CYS A 4 -1.69 -35.06 -18.24
C CYS A 4 -0.35 -35.68 -17.80
N ARG A 5 0.48 -36.10 -18.74
CA ARG A 5 1.81 -36.65 -18.44
C ARG A 5 2.77 -35.57 -17.97
N ARG A 6 2.74 -34.40 -18.58
CA ARG A 6 3.54 -33.23 -18.13
C ARG A 6 3.09 -32.70 -16.75
N GLN A 7 1.78 -32.69 -16.47
CA GLN A 7 1.25 -32.35 -15.15
C GLN A 7 1.66 -33.39 -14.08
N ARG A 8 1.61 -34.70 -14.38
CA ARG A 8 2.08 -35.73 -13.45
C ARG A 8 3.58 -35.67 -13.17
N GLN A 9 4.41 -35.34 -14.14
CA GLN A 9 5.85 -35.19 -13.93
C GLN A 9 6.18 -33.96 -13.07
N MET A 10 5.41 -32.86 -13.17
CA MET A 10 5.55 -31.69 -12.34
C MET A 10 5.13 -31.96 -10.87
N CYS A 11 4.04 -32.73 -10.66
CA CYS A 11 3.58 -33.12 -9.31
C CYS A 11 4.50 -34.16 -8.64
N ILE A 12 5.15 -35.04 -9.41
CA ILE A 12 6.04 -36.10 -8.87
C ILE A 12 7.40 -35.48 -8.45
N ARG A 13 7.90 -34.49 -9.18
CA ARG A 13 9.17 -33.80 -8.83
C ARG A 13 9.08 -32.96 -7.56
N ASP A 14 7.92 -32.38 -7.26
CA ASP A 14 7.69 -31.66 -5.99
C ASP A 14 7.52 -32.61 -4.78
N ARG A 15 7.36 -33.92 -5.00
CA ARG A 15 7.19 -34.93 -3.92
C ARG A 15 8.49 -35.48 -3.35
N ASP A 16 9.60 -35.32 -4.05
CA ASP A 16 10.88 -35.96 -3.68
C ASP A 16 11.68 -35.19 -2.63
N GLY A 17 11.12 -34.13 -2.01
CA GLY A 17 11.70 -33.44 -0.85
C GLY A 17 13.12 -32.86 -1.09
N SER A 18 13.63 -32.90 -2.30
CA SER A 18 14.93 -32.35 -2.65
C SER A 18 14.84 -30.83 -2.80
N PHE A 19 15.76 -30.11 -2.18
CA PHE A 19 15.94 -28.67 -2.39
C PHE A 19 16.34 -28.40 -3.85
N SER A 20 15.38 -28.08 -4.70
CA SER A 20 15.62 -27.74 -6.10
C SER A 20 15.62 -26.23 -6.29
N PHE A 21 16.71 -25.69 -6.82
CA PHE A 21 16.79 -24.28 -7.23
C PHE A 21 16.15 -24.02 -8.60
N GLU A 22 15.61 -25.04 -9.27
CA GLU A 22 15.00 -24.95 -10.60
C GLU A 22 13.87 -23.91 -10.67
N ASN A 23 13.05 -23.81 -9.63
CA ASN A 23 11.97 -22.82 -9.54
C ASN A 23 12.50 -21.38 -9.46
N TYR A 24 13.62 -21.14 -8.76
CA TYR A 24 14.26 -19.83 -8.69
C TYR A 24 14.90 -19.43 -10.01
N GLU A 25 15.60 -20.37 -10.67
CA GLU A 25 16.21 -20.14 -11.98
C GLU A 25 15.14 -19.86 -13.05
N ARG A 26 14.06 -20.62 -13.07
CA ARG A 26 12.91 -20.41 -13.95
C ARG A 26 12.26 -19.05 -13.71
N MET A 27 12.15 -18.63 -12.44
CA MET A 27 11.60 -17.33 -12.07
C MET A 27 12.47 -16.19 -12.58
N MET A 28 13.79 -16.29 -12.41
CA MET A 28 14.75 -15.25 -12.85
C MET A 28 14.82 -15.13 -14.37
N LYS A 29 14.71 -16.23 -15.10
CA LYS A 29 14.72 -16.26 -16.58
C LYS A 29 13.40 -15.78 -17.20
N SER A 30 12.30 -15.82 -16.46
CA SER A 30 10.98 -15.48 -16.99
C SER A 30 10.67 -13.99 -16.90
N LYS A 31 10.57 -13.33 -18.05
CA LYS A 31 10.16 -11.92 -18.17
C LYS A 31 8.81 -11.62 -17.49
N ALA A 32 7.92 -12.62 -17.40
CA ALA A 32 6.62 -12.50 -16.77
C ALA A 32 6.74 -12.25 -15.25
N TYR A 33 7.59 -13.00 -14.55
CA TYR A 33 7.80 -12.83 -13.12
C TYR A 33 8.45 -11.48 -12.79
N ILE A 34 9.46 -11.07 -13.58
CA ILE A 34 10.11 -9.76 -13.42
C ILE A 34 9.06 -8.64 -13.56
N ARG A 35 8.18 -8.71 -14.56
CA ARG A 35 7.10 -7.73 -14.75
C ARG A 35 6.13 -7.71 -13.56
N ILE A 36 5.80 -8.85 -12.97
CA ILE A 36 4.94 -8.95 -11.80
C ILE A 36 5.59 -8.24 -10.60
N PHE A 37 6.88 -8.47 -10.35
CA PHE A 37 7.61 -7.77 -9.29
C PHE A 37 7.63 -6.27 -9.51
N ILE A 38 8.00 -5.82 -10.72
CA ILE A 38 8.00 -4.38 -11.07
C ILE A 38 6.60 -3.77 -10.86
N THR A 39 5.54 -4.46 -11.29
CA THR A 39 4.16 -3.99 -11.09
C THR A 39 3.81 -3.90 -9.61
N THR A 40 4.17 -4.91 -8.81
CA THR A 40 3.93 -4.94 -7.36
C THR A 40 4.61 -3.77 -6.68
N PHE A 41 5.91 -3.57 -6.92
CA PHE A 41 6.66 -2.44 -6.34
C PHE A 41 6.13 -1.09 -6.80
N LYS A 42 5.87 -0.93 -8.09
CA LYS A 42 5.32 0.30 -8.65
C LYS A 42 3.99 0.69 -7.98
N ILE A 43 3.06 -0.25 -7.85
CA ILE A 43 1.76 0.01 -7.23
C ILE A 43 1.93 0.27 -5.74
N SER A 44 2.75 -0.50 -5.03
CA SER A 44 3.00 -0.30 -3.60
C SER A 44 3.61 1.08 -3.32
N ILE A 45 4.62 1.50 -4.09
CA ILE A 45 5.24 2.83 -3.97
C ILE A 45 4.22 3.93 -4.28
N LEU A 46 3.48 3.84 -5.40
CA LEU A 46 2.49 4.84 -5.77
C LEU A 46 1.39 4.96 -4.71
N THR A 47 0.87 3.83 -4.21
CA THR A 47 -0.13 3.84 -3.12
C THR A 47 0.43 4.51 -1.89
N THR A 48 1.66 4.19 -1.48
CA THR A 48 2.31 4.77 -0.32
C THR A 48 2.51 6.28 -0.46
N ILE A 49 2.96 6.75 -1.63
CA ILE A 49 3.13 8.19 -1.91
C ILE A 49 1.79 8.92 -1.87
N ILE A 50 0.76 8.36 -2.51
CA ILE A 50 -0.58 8.99 -2.52
C ILE A 50 -1.17 9.00 -1.11
N CYS A 51 -1.02 7.91 -0.34
CA CYS A 51 -1.43 7.88 1.06
C CYS A 51 -0.71 8.95 1.88
N ALA A 52 0.60 9.17 1.66
CA ALA A 52 1.35 10.24 2.32
C ALA A 52 0.83 11.63 1.95
N ALA A 53 0.59 11.86 0.67
CA ALA A 53 0.12 13.16 0.17
C ALA A 53 -1.27 13.53 0.72
N ILE A 54 -2.16 12.56 0.93
CA ILE A 54 -3.50 12.77 1.49
C ILE A 54 -3.48 12.67 3.01
N GLY A 55 -2.79 11.68 3.55
CA GLY A 55 -2.80 11.36 4.98
C GLY A 55 -2.03 12.35 5.83
N TYR A 56 -0.91 12.91 5.31
CA TYR A 56 -0.11 13.89 6.06
C TYR A 56 -0.90 15.17 6.39
N PRO A 57 -1.50 15.88 5.42
CA PRO A 57 -2.30 17.06 5.72
C PRO A 57 -3.52 16.74 6.60
N LEU A 58 -4.15 15.58 6.42
CA LEU A 58 -5.27 15.17 7.26
C LEU A 58 -4.83 14.91 8.70
N ALA A 59 -3.75 14.18 8.93
CA ALA A 59 -3.19 13.92 10.26
C ALA A 59 -2.73 15.22 10.93
N TYR A 60 -2.10 16.13 10.16
CA TYR A 60 -1.70 17.44 10.65
C TYR A 60 -2.93 18.26 11.09
N PHE A 61 -3.95 18.36 10.26
CA PHE A 61 -5.20 19.04 10.61
C PHE A 61 -5.81 18.46 11.90
N MET A 62 -5.92 17.13 11.99
CA MET A 62 -6.44 16.45 13.17
C MET A 62 -5.60 16.71 14.42
N SER A 63 -4.27 16.84 14.30
CA SER A 63 -3.37 17.12 15.43
C SER A 63 -3.58 18.50 16.03
N GLN A 64 -4.04 19.47 15.24
CA GLN A 64 -4.32 20.84 15.68
C GLN A 64 -5.72 21.01 16.32
N LEU A 65 -6.62 20.06 16.07
CA LEU A 65 -7.97 20.11 16.62
C LEU A 65 -8.00 19.86 18.13
N SER A 66 -9.05 20.36 18.79
CA SER A 66 -9.34 19.97 20.16
C SER A 66 -9.59 18.44 20.25
N ARG A 67 -9.34 17.86 21.42
CA ARG A 67 -9.44 16.40 21.64
C ARG A 67 -10.77 15.81 21.18
N LYS A 68 -11.88 16.54 21.40
CA LYS A 68 -13.23 16.11 21.01
C LYS A 68 -13.36 15.98 19.49
N TRP A 69 -12.97 17.02 18.75
CA TRP A 69 -13.08 17.03 17.28
C TRP A 69 -12.09 16.09 16.62
N ALA A 70 -10.87 15.99 17.16
CA ALA A 70 -9.89 15.02 16.69
C ALA A 70 -10.39 13.57 16.83
N ASN A 71 -11.06 13.22 17.94
CA ASN A 71 -11.65 11.91 18.14
C ASN A 71 -12.79 11.62 17.13
N ILE A 72 -13.63 12.63 16.84
CA ILE A 72 -14.69 12.47 15.83
C ILE A 72 -14.09 12.22 14.44
N CYS A 73 -13.07 12.98 14.04
CA CYS A 73 -12.35 12.74 12.79
C CYS A 73 -11.69 11.35 12.77
N MET A 74 -11.10 10.92 13.88
CA MET A 74 -10.48 9.59 14.01
C MET A 74 -11.52 8.48 13.84
N ILE A 75 -12.71 8.63 14.41
CA ILE A 75 -13.83 7.70 14.20
C ILE A 75 -14.16 7.64 12.71
N GLY A 76 -14.26 8.78 12.03
CA GLY A 76 -14.50 8.83 10.58
C GLY A 76 -13.43 8.09 9.76
N VAL A 77 -12.15 8.20 10.14
CA VAL A 77 -11.04 7.47 9.52
C VAL A 77 -11.13 5.97 9.77
N LEU A 78 -11.62 5.56 10.97
CA LEU A 78 -11.69 4.16 11.39
C LEU A 78 -12.98 3.45 10.96
N ILE A 79 -14.11 4.15 10.77
CA ILE A 79 -15.38 3.53 10.37
C ILE A 79 -15.22 2.58 9.17
N PRO A 80 -14.52 2.96 8.07
CA PRO A 80 -14.32 2.04 6.96
C PRO A 80 -13.60 0.75 7.36
N PHE A 81 -12.80 0.78 8.42
CA PHE A 81 -12.03 -0.38 8.86
C PHE A 81 -12.93 -1.51 9.41
N TRP A 82 -14.07 -1.15 10.00
CA TRP A 82 -15.05 -2.10 10.53
C TRP A 82 -15.90 -2.77 9.45
N THR A 83 -15.85 -2.26 8.22
CA THR A 83 -16.56 -2.87 7.10
C THR A 83 -15.69 -3.94 6.42
N SER A 84 -16.33 -4.98 5.88
CA SER A 84 -15.61 -6.02 5.13
C SER A 84 -14.77 -5.45 3.99
N LEU A 85 -13.56 -5.95 3.84
CA LEU A 85 -12.67 -5.61 2.73
C LEU A 85 -13.30 -5.85 1.36
N LEU A 86 -14.01 -6.98 1.22
CA LEU A 86 -14.70 -7.33 -0.01
C LEU A 86 -15.81 -6.32 -0.33
N VAL A 87 -16.65 -5.99 0.66
CA VAL A 87 -17.73 -5.01 0.47
C VAL A 87 -17.18 -3.66 0.01
N ARG A 88 -16.12 -3.16 0.63
CA ARG A 88 -15.46 -1.92 0.21
C ARG A 88 -14.92 -1.99 -1.21
N THR A 89 -14.30 -3.10 -1.57
CA THR A 89 -13.72 -3.26 -2.91
C THR A 89 -14.81 -3.35 -3.97
N TYR A 90 -15.92 -4.06 -3.69
CA TYR A 90 -17.07 -4.09 -4.59
C TYR A 90 -17.79 -2.75 -4.66
N ALA A 91 -17.91 -2.01 -3.57
CA ALA A 91 -18.44 -0.65 -3.60
C ALA A 91 -17.65 0.25 -4.55
N TRP A 92 -16.31 0.22 -4.48
CA TRP A 92 -15.45 0.91 -5.43
C TRP A 92 -15.62 0.41 -6.87
N LEU A 93 -15.79 -0.90 -7.06
CA LEU A 93 -16.06 -1.47 -8.39
C LEU A 93 -17.31 -0.84 -9.00
N VAL A 94 -18.41 -0.79 -8.24
CA VAL A 94 -19.70 -0.22 -8.68
C VAL A 94 -19.58 1.29 -8.94
N LEU A 95 -18.96 2.04 -8.02
CA LEU A 95 -18.82 3.49 -8.12
C LEU A 95 -17.99 3.93 -9.33
N LEU A 96 -16.93 3.17 -9.66
CA LEU A 96 -15.97 3.50 -10.70
C LEU A 96 -16.33 2.95 -12.09
N GLN A 97 -17.43 2.17 -12.22
CA GLN A 97 -17.88 1.65 -13.53
C GLN A 97 -18.20 2.78 -14.52
N LYS A 98 -18.20 2.47 -15.82
CA LYS A 98 -18.54 3.44 -16.87
C LYS A 98 -19.91 4.08 -16.67
N LYS A 99 -20.90 3.29 -16.24
CA LYS A 99 -22.24 3.74 -15.86
C LYS A 99 -22.39 3.90 -14.33
N GLY A 100 -21.26 4.02 -13.62
CA GLY A 100 -21.23 4.18 -12.17
C GLY A 100 -21.55 5.61 -11.74
N LEU A 101 -21.85 5.75 -10.44
CA LEU A 101 -22.27 7.02 -9.85
C LEU A 101 -21.29 8.16 -10.12
N LEU A 102 -19.98 7.91 -10.01
CA LEU A 102 -18.97 8.96 -10.20
C LEU A 102 -18.91 9.47 -11.63
N ASN A 103 -19.00 8.60 -12.64
CA ASN A 103 -19.06 9.03 -14.04
C ASN A 103 -20.35 9.81 -14.34
N ASN A 104 -21.50 9.33 -13.87
CA ASN A 104 -22.77 10.01 -14.07
C ASN A 104 -22.76 11.40 -13.44
N MET A 105 -22.34 11.52 -12.18
CA MET A 105 -22.22 12.82 -11.52
C MET A 105 -21.25 13.77 -12.24
N ALA A 106 -20.11 13.27 -12.72
CA ALA A 106 -19.16 14.08 -13.45
C ALA A 106 -19.69 14.57 -14.81
N ILE A 107 -20.51 13.77 -15.48
CA ILE A 107 -21.21 14.15 -16.72
C ILE A 107 -22.30 15.20 -16.42
N GLU A 108 -23.12 14.98 -15.40
CA GLU A 108 -24.18 15.93 -14.98
C GLU A 108 -23.60 17.29 -14.54
N MET A 109 -22.42 17.29 -13.90
CA MET A 109 -21.71 18.52 -13.53
C MET A 109 -20.99 19.19 -14.73
N GLY A 110 -21.00 18.60 -15.92
CA GLY A 110 -20.32 19.10 -17.10
C GLY A 110 -18.79 19.01 -17.04
N LEU A 111 -18.24 18.23 -16.11
CA LEU A 111 -16.79 18.06 -15.96
C LEU A 111 -16.18 17.14 -17.02
N ILE A 112 -16.97 16.18 -17.52
CA ILE A 112 -16.59 15.25 -18.59
C ILE A 112 -17.75 15.11 -19.58
N THR A 113 -17.43 14.89 -20.85
CA THR A 113 -18.41 14.66 -21.92
C THR A 113 -18.70 13.18 -22.15
N GLU A 114 -17.71 12.32 -21.87
CA GLU A 114 -17.81 10.86 -22.02
C GLU A 114 -17.36 10.13 -20.76
N PRO A 115 -17.96 8.95 -20.47
CA PRO A 115 -17.62 8.19 -19.28
C PRO A 115 -16.18 7.63 -19.34
N ILE A 116 -15.36 7.97 -18.36
CA ILE A 116 -13.98 7.54 -18.24
C ILE A 116 -13.93 6.07 -17.75
N LYS A 117 -13.07 5.28 -18.38
CA LYS A 117 -12.82 3.90 -17.94
C LYS A 117 -11.83 3.89 -16.77
N ILE A 118 -12.34 3.93 -15.54
CA ILE A 118 -11.51 3.93 -14.31
C ILE A 118 -11.34 2.51 -13.75
N VAL A 119 -12.29 1.61 -13.98
CA VAL A 119 -12.25 0.21 -13.52
C VAL A 119 -11.39 -0.66 -14.47
N HIS A 120 -10.87 -1.75 -13.92
CA HIS A 120 -10.03 -2.72 -14.61
C HIS A 120 -8.74 -2.13 -15.19
N ASN A 121 -8.14 -1.22 -14.41
CA ASN A 121 -6.86 -0.60 -14.72
C ASN A 121 -6.09 -0.24 -13.43
N THR A 122 -4.89 0.31 -13.61
CA THR A 122 -4.02 0.74 -12.50
C THR A 122 -4.67 1.83 -11.63
N THR A 123 -5.41 2.76 -12.25
CA THR A 123 -6.04 3.90 -11.53
C THR A 123 -7.11 3.41 -10.55
N GLY A 124 -8.01 2.53 -11.01
CA GLY A 124 -9.03 1.95 -10.12
C GLY A 124 -8.44 1.14 -8.99
N THR A 125 -7.36 0.38 -9.28
CA THR A 125 -6.62 -0.35 -8.26
C THR A 125 -6.02 0.59 -7.22
N LEU A 126 -5.37 1.68 -7.65
CA LEU A 126 -4.77 2.68 -6.76
C LEU A 126 -5.83 3.36 -5.87
N ILE A 127 -6.96 3.77 -6.43
CA ILE A 127 -8.06 4.40 -5.66
C ILE A 127 -8.52 3.47 -4.53
N GLY A 128 -8.81 2.20 -4.87
CA GLY A 128 -9.24 1.22 -3.87
C GLY A 128 -8.17 0.93 -2.82
N MET A 129 -6.91 0.77 -3.24
CA MET A 129 -5.79 0.51 -2.33
C MET A 129 -5.52 1.70 -1.40
N VAL A 130 -5.50 2.93 -1.92
CA VAL A 130 -5.29 4.15 -1.12
C VAL A 130 -6.37 4.27 -0.04
N HIS A 131 -7.65 4.12 -0.40
CA HIS A 131 -8.74 4.18 0.58
C HIS A 131 -8.58 3.16 1.72
N ILE A 132 -8.15 1.94 1.40
CA ILE A 132 -7.98 0.87 2.38
C ILE A 132 -6.74 1.09 3.25
N MET A 133 -5.65 1.63 2.66
CA MET A 133 -4.36 1.80 3.32
C MET A 133 -4.25 3.11 4.12
N LEU A 134 -5.10 4.11 3.83
CA LEU A 134 -5.03 5.43 4.45
C LEU A 134 -5.08 5.40 5.99
N PRO A 135 -5.95 4.63 6.67
CA PRO A 135 -5.96 4.54 8.12
C PRO A 135 -4.63 4.05 8.71
N PHE A 136 -3.95 3.11 8.04
CA PHE A 136 -2.67 2.57 8.50
C PHE A 136 -1.53 3.59 8.50
N LEU A 137 -1.62 4.60 7.62
CA LEU A 137 -0.70 5.75 7.64
C LEU A 137 -1.10 6.76 8.71
N ILE A 138 -2.39 7.11 8.78
CA ILE A 138 -2.88 8.20 9.63
C ILE A 138 -2.67 7.87 11.11
N LEU A 139 -2.91 6.62 11.52
CA LEU A 139 -2.83 6.23 12.94
C LEU A 139 -1.45 6.51 13.57
N PRO A 140 -0.33 5.94 13.08
CA PRO A 140 0.98 6.19 13.67
C PRO A 140 1.43 7.65 13.50
N LEU A 141 1.09 8.26 12.35
CA LEU A 141 1.43 9.65 12.06
C LEU A 141 0.72 10.62 13.02
N TYR A 142 -0.60 10.46 13.20
CA TYR A 142 -1.38 11.26 14.13
C TYR A 142 -0.92 11.08 15.59
N ALA A 143 -0.65 9.83 16.00
CA ALA A 143 -0.14 9.55 17.34
C ALA A 143 1.19 10.28 17.61
N ASN A 144 2.12 10.24 16.66
CA ASN A 144 3.39 10.95 16.74
C ASN A 144 3.17 12.48 16.73
N MET A 145 2.38 13.03 15.79
CA MET A 145 2.11 14.47 15.71
C MET A 145 1.43 15.00 16.99
N ARG A 146 0.61 14.19 17.63
CA ARG A 146 -0.09 14.57 18.86
C ARG A 146 0.83 14.58 20.09
N SER A 147 1.92 13.83 20.06
CA SER A 147 2.93 13.80 21.12
C SER A 147 3.93 14.96 21.05
N ILE A 148 3.98 15.70 19.93
CA ILE A 148 4.85 16.87 19.78
C ILE A 148 4.38 17.97 20.75
N ASP A 149 5.31 18.43 21.59
CA ASP A 149 5.03 19.50 22.54
C ASP A 149 4.76 20.82 21.80
N LYS A 150 3.61 21.42 22.13
CA LYS A 150 3.20 22.71 21.56
C LYS A 150 4.12 23.87 21.99
N ASP A 151 4.80 23.74 23.11
CA ASP A 151 5.70 24.76 23.60
C ASP A 151 6.96 24.86 22.74
N THR A 152 7.37 23.79 22.08
CA THR A 152 8.45 23.81 21.07
C THR A 152 8.10 24.73 19.89
N LEU A 153 6.85 24.72 19.42
CA LEU A 153 6.40 25.65 18.37
C LEU A 153 6.28 27.10 18.85
N LYS A 154 5.84 27.30 20.09
CA LYS A 154 5.79 28.64 20.69
C LYS A 154 7.19 29.22 20.87
N ALA A 155 8.16 28.42 21.32
CA ALA A 155 9.56 28.83 21.43
C ALA A 155 10.13 29.27 20.08
N ALA A 156 9.87 28.50 19.00
CA ALA A 156 10.26 28.90 17.65
C ALA A 156 9.66 30.23 17.21
N SER A 157 8.37 30.46 17.55
CA SER A 157 7.69 31.75 17.28
C SER A 157 8.29 32.90 18.08
N SER A 158 8.66 32.67 19.34
CA SER A 158 9.32 33.66 20.21
C SER A 158 10.71 34.06 19.69
N LEU A 159 11.37 33.15 18.96
CA LEU A 159 12.63 33.41 18.25
C LEU A 159 12.43 34.06 16.86
N GLY A 160 11.21 34.52 16.55
CA GLY A 160 10.90 35.22 15.30
C GLY A 160 10.62 34.32 14.09
N ALA A 161 10.41 33.02 14.27
CA ALA A 161 10.03 32.15 13.17
C ALA A 161 8.59 32.42 12.73
N THR A 162 8.39 32.61 11.41
CA THR A 162 7.05 32.64 10.83
C THR A 162 6.38 31.27 10.95
N PRO A 163 5.03 31.16 10.94
CA PRO A 163 4.32 29.88 11.03
C PRO A 163 4.80 28.84 10.01
N THR A 164 5.04 29.24 8.78
CA THR A 164 5.57 28.37 7.72
C THR A 164 6.99 27.89 8.04
N ARG A 165 7.85 28.78 8.55
CA ARG A 165 9.22 28.42 8.95
C ARG A 165 9.19 27.46 10.15
N ALA A 166 8.39 27.74 11.17
CA ALA A 166 8.23 26.85 12.32
C ALA A 166 7.71 25.47 11.92
N PHE A 167 6.79 25.40 10.95
CA PHE A 167 6.32 24.13 10.40
C PHE A 167 7.47 23.32 9.76
N TRP A 168 8.21 23.90 8.81
CA TRP A 168 9.24 23.16 8.07
C TRP A 168 10.50 22.87 8.87
N THR A 169 10.88 23.75 9.81
CA THR A 169 12.12 23.60 10.59
C THR A 169 11.95 22.84 11.90
N VAL A 170 10.72 22.82 12.46
CA VAL A 170 10.47 22.19 13.77
C VAL A 170 9.44 21.08 13.68
N PHE A 171 8.21 21.40 13.23
CA PHE A 171 7.12 20.44 13.25
C PHE A 171 7.35 19.26 12.30
N PHE A 172 7.71 19.55 11.05
CA PHE A 172 7.91 18.52 10.04
C PHE A 172 9.00 17.51 10.42
N PRO A 173 10.22 17.92 10.83
CA PRO A 173 11.25 16.98 11.30
C PRO A 173 10.80 16.15 12.50
N LEU A 174 10.10 16.74 13.48
CA LEU A 174 9.58 16.00 14.63
C LEU A 174 8.45 15.03 14.27
N SER A 175 7.76 15.24 13.15
CA SER A 175 6.72 14.33 12.65
C SER A 175 7.27 13.19 11.77
N LEU A 176 8.52 13.28 11.32
CA LEU A 176 9.15 12.28 10.45
C LEU A 176 9.12 10.85 11.00
N PRO A 177 9.40 10.58 12.28
CA PRO A 177 9.36 9.22 12.80
C PRO A 177 7.98 8.57 12.64
N GLY A 178 6.90 9.31 12.91
CA GLY A 178 5.54 8.84 12.68
C GLY A 178 5.20 8.65 11.21
N LEU A 179 5.66 9.56 10.35
CA LEU A 179 5.49 9.46 8.91
C LEU A 179 6.20 8.23 8.36
N LEU A 180 7.47 8.02 8.70
CA LEU A 180 8.26 6.88 8.24
C LEU A 180 7.67 5.55 8.70
N ALA A 181 7.22 5.48 9.96
CA ALA A 181 6.53 4.29 10.47
C ALA A 181 5.26 3.99 9.66
N GLY A 182 4.42 4.99 9.41
CA GLY A 182 3.21 4.84 8.61
C GLY A 182 3.51 4.45 7.16
N LEU A 183 4.49 5.07 6.52
CA LEU A 183 4.93 4.73 5.15
C LEU A 183 5.41 3.29 5.04
N LEU A 184 6.21 2.82 6.00
CA LEU A 184 6.70 1.45 6.03
C LEU A 184 5.56 0.43 6.20
N ILE A 185 4.63 0.70 7.11
CA ILE A 185 3.46 -0.16 7.32
C ILE A 185 2.65 -0.26 6.03
N VAL A 186 2.29 0.87 5.41
CA VAL A 186 1.50 0.89 4.17
C VAL A 186 2.23 0.18 3.05
N PHE A 187 3.51 0.45 2.86
CA PHE A 187 4.31 -0.17 1.81
C PHE A 187 4.35 -1.69 1.93
N VAL A 188 4.66 -2.21 3.14
CA VAL A 188 4.73 -3.66 3.39
C VAL A 188 3.36 -4.33 3.20
N LEU A 189 2.29 -3.72 3.71
CA LEU A 189 0.93 -4.23 3.51
C LEU A 189 0.56 -4.28 2.02
N CYS A 190 0.95 -3.28 1.24
CA CYS A 190 0.71 -3.25 -0.21
C CYS A 190 1.42 -4.38 -0.96
N LEU A 191 2.63 -4.78 -0.55
CA LEU A 191 3.38 -5.86 -1.22
C LEU A 191 2.64 -7.21 -1.18
N GLY A 192 1.96 -7.51 -0.07
CA GLY A 192 1.16 -8.73 0.10
C GLY A 192 -0.31 -8.59 -0.30
N PHE A 193 -0.72 -7.42 -0.83
CA PHE A 193 -2.13 -7.16 -1.05
C PHE A 193 -2.68 -7.89 -2.28
N TYR A 194 -3.80 -8.61 -2.10
CA TYR A 194 -4.38 -9.50 -3.11
C TYR A 194 -5.75 -9.03 -3.60
N VAL A 195 -6.69 -8.81 -2.67
CA VAL A 195 -8.13 -8.70 -2.97
C VAL A 195 -8.46 -7.54 -3.92
N THR A 196 -8.03 -6.34 -3.59
CA THR A 196 -8.37 -5.14 -4.36
C THR A 196 -7.75 -5.14 -5.77
N PRO A 197 -6.46 -5.50 -5.96
CA PRO A 197 -5.90 -5.66 -7.30
C PRO A 197 -6.60 -6.75 -8.12
N ALA A 198 -7.05 -7.84 -7.49
CA ALA A 198 -7.75 -8.91 -8.19
C ALA A 198 -9.09 -8.44 -8.76
N ILE A 199 -9.86 -7.66 -8.00
CA ILE A 199 -11.19 -7.19 -8.37
C ILE A 199 -11.10 -5.94 -9.25
N LEU A 200 -10.41 -4.88 -8.81
CA LEU A 200 -10.36 -3.59 -9.50
C LEU A 200 -9.35 -3.55 -10.65
N GLY A 201 -8.31 -4.40 -10.62
CA GLY A 201 -7.30 -4.49 -11.67
C GLY A 201 -7.75 -5.25 -12.91
N GLY A 202 -8.80 -6.10 -12.79
CA GLY A 202 -9.43 -6.80 -13.91
C GLY A 202 -8.45 -7.62 -14.75
N GLY A 203 -7.47 -8.29 -14.14
CA GLY A 203 -6.46 -9.10 -14.82
C GLY A 203 -5.33 -8.31 -15.52
N ARG A 204 -5.42 -6.97 -15.59
CA ARG A 204 -4.37 -6.11 -16.16
C ARG A 204 -3.28 -5.75 -15.16
N VAL A 205 -3.64 -5.76 -13.88
CA VAL A 205 -2.75 -5.49 -12.76
C VAL A 205 -2.55 -6.79 -11.99
N ILE A 206 -1.45 -7.48 -12.28
CA ILE A 206 -1.10 -8.74 -11.61
C ILE A 206 0.02 -8.44 -10.62
N MET A 207 -0.28 -8.58 -9.32
CA MET A 207 0.68 -8.43 -8.24
C MET A 207 1.24 -9.80 -7.80
N ALA A 208 2.35 -9.78 -7.06
CA ALA A 208 3.03 -11.00 -6.60
C ALA A 208 2.11 -11.92 -5.78
N ALA A 209 1.33 -11.35 -4.85
CA ALA A 209 0.36 -12.10 -4.06
C ALA A 209 -0.69 -12.82 -4.92
N MET A 210 -1.19 -12.17 -5.99
CA MET A 210 -2.12 -12.78 -6.93
C MET A 210 -1.47 -13.94 -7.70
N LYS A 211 -0.19 -13.80 -8.08
CA LYS A 211 0.53 -14.86 -8.79
C LYS A 211 0.81 -16.06 -7.88
N ILE A 212 1.11 -15.82 -6.59
CA ILE A 212 1.25 -16.87 -5.59
C ILE A 212 -0.06 -17.67 -5.49
N SER A 213 -1.20 -16.99 -5.30
CA SER A 213 -2.53 -17.63 -5.26
C SER A 213 -2.82 -18.42 -6.54
N SER A 214 -2.60 -17.83 -7.72
CA SER A 214 -2.85 -18.53 -8.99
C SER A 214 -1.93 -19.73 -9.20
N ASN A 215 -0.69 -19.71 -8.72
CA ASN A 215 0.21 -20.86 -8.79
C ASN A 215 -0.31 -22.03 -7.94
N ILE A 216 -0.95 -21.76 -6.81
CA ILE A 216 -1.55 -22.77 -5.94
C ILE A 216 -2.89 -23.26 -6.51
N GLU A 217 -3.81 -22.33 -6.79
CA GLU A 217 -5.20 -22.66 -7.13
C GLU A 217 -5.39 -23.19 -8.56
N LEU A 218 -4.67 -22.60 -9.53
CA LEU A 218 -4.85 -22.94 -10.94
C LEU A 218 -3.81 -23.94 -11.45
N TYR A 219 -2.57 -23.83 -10.98
CA TYR A 219 -1.46 -24.64 -11.51
C TYR A 219 -1.02 -25.75 -10.56
N PHE A 220 -1.55 -25.79 -9.33
CA PHE A 220 -1.17 -26.75 -8.28
C PHE A 220 0.35 -26.86 -8.07
N SER A 221 1.07 -25.77 -8.33
CA SER A 221 2.53 -25.70 -8.26
C SER A 221 2.97 -25.02 -6.95
N TRP A 222 3.05 -25.80 -5.90
CA TRP A 222 3.46 -25.34 -4.57
C TRP A 222 4.91 -24.83 -4.56
N GLY A 223 5.80 -25.49 -5.31
CA GLY A 223 7.21 -25.08 -5.42
C GLY A 223 7.38 -23.70 -6.05
N ALA A 224 6.63 -23.36 -7.11
CA ALA A 224 6.66 -22.03 -7.72
C ALA A 224 6.02 -20.96 -6.82
N ALA A 225 4.97 -21.31 -6.07
CA ALA A 225 4.32 -20.41 -5.13
C ALA A 225 5.23 -20.08 -3.96
N SER A 226 5.86 -21.09 -3.35
CA SER A 226 6.80 -20.92 -2.23
C SER A 226 8.04 -20.13 -2.63
N ALA A 227 8.62 -20.40 -3.82
CA ALA A 227 9.75 -19.64 -4.32
C ALA A 227 9.43 -18.14 -4.47
N LEU A 228 8.25 -17.79 -5.02
CA LEU A 228 7.78 -16.40 -5.09
C LEU A 228 7.60 -15.78 -3.70
N GLY A 229 7.01 -16.53 -2.75
CA GLY A 229 6.80 -16.08 -1.39
C GLY A 229 8.13 -15.79 -0.67
N VAL A 230 9.10 -16.69 -0.79
CA VAL A 230 10.45 -16.53 -0.21
C VAL A 230 11.16 -15.30 -0.78
N VAL A 231 11.15 -15.12 -2.12
CA VAL A 231 11.77 -13.95 -2.73
C VAL A 231 11.10 -12.66 -2.27
N LEU A 232 9.76 -12.62 -2.22
CA LEU A 232 9.04 -11.44 -1.71
C LEU A 232 9.39 -11.15 -0.25
N LEU A 233 9.47 -12.18 0.59
CA LEU A 233 9.83 -12.06 2.01
C LEU A 233 11.27 -11.54 2.18
N VAL A 234 12.24 -12.09 1.44
CA VAL A 234 13.64 -11.66 1.49
C VAL A 234 13.78 -10.20 1.06
N VAL A 235 13.15 -9.81 -0.07
CA VAL A 235 13.21 -8.44 -0.55
C VAL A 235 12.54 -7.48 0.44
N THR A 236 11.39 -7.85 0.98
CA THR A 236 10.70 -7.05 2.03
C THR A 236 11.56 -6.93 3.28
N GLY A 237 12.18 -8.02 3.73
CA GLY A 237 13.10 -8.04 4.88
C GLY A 237 14.31 -7.13 4.68
N ILE A 238 14.92 -7.13 3.50
CA ILE A 238 16.04 -6.23 3.16
C ILE A 238 15.58 -4.76 3.22
N ILE A 239 14.42 -4.44 2.65
CA ILE A 239 13.89 -3.08 2.67
C ILE A 239 13.62 -2.62 4.10
N LEU A 240 12.99 -3.47 4.93
CA LEU A 240 12.75 -3.17 6.34
C LEU A 240 14.05 -3.00 7.12
N PHE A 241 15.05 -3.82 6.87
CA PHE A 241 16.35 -3.72 7.51
C PHE A 241 17.08 -2.40 7.15
N ILE A 242 17.06 -2.02 5.87
CA ILE A 242 17.61 -0.74 5.42
C ILE A 242 16.84 0.43 6.06
N ALA A 243 15.52 0.38 6.05
CA ALA A 243 14.68 1.41 6.63
C ALA A 243 14.91 1.56 8.15
N SER A 244 15.04 0.45 8.89
CA SER A 244 15.31 0.47 10.33
C SER A 244 16.66 1.11 10.65
N LYS A 245 17.69 0.85 9.84
CA LYS A 245 18.99 1.51 10.00
C LYS A 245 18.93 3.00 9.74
N LEU A 246 18.20 3.45 8.71
CA LEU A 246 18.07 4.88 8.41
C LEU A 246 17.35 5.62 9.55
N VAL A 247 16.27 5.03 10.09
CA VAL A 247 15.53 5.63 11.22
C VAL A 247 16.37 5.66 12.51
N SER A 248 17.15 4.61 12.77
CA SER A 248 18.02 4.54 13.96
C SER A 248 19.18 5.56 13.91
N MET A 249 19.73 5.84 12.74
CA MET A 249 20.80 6.84 12.59
C MET A 249 20.32 8.26 12.83
N ASP A 250 19.09 8.61 12.46
CA ASP A 250 18.48 9.92 12.74
C ASP A 250 18.28 10.15 14.25
N GLN A 251 18.00 9.08 15.02
CA GLN A 251 17.87 9.20 16.49
C GLN A 251 19.21 9.34 17.21
N LEU A 252 20.30 8.84 16.63
CA LEU A 252 21.65 8.95 17.18
C LEU A 252 22.32 10.29 16.86
N GLY A 253 21.97 10.93 15.74
CA GLY A 253 22.46 12.26 15.36
C GLY A 253 21.83 13.43 16.12
N ASN A 254 20.74 13.19 16.86
CA ASN A 254 19.98 14.20 17.62
C ASN A 254 20.19 14.11 19.16
N ARG A 255 21.25 13.42 19.61
CA ARG A 255 21.65 13.42 21.02
C ARG A 255 22.89 14.29 21.27
#